data_98dacd2b7fd9f14fd4542b574e97097d
#
_entry.id   98dacd2b7fd9f14fd4542b574e97097d
#
_cell.length_a   1.000
_cell.length_b   1.000
_cell.length_c   1.000
_cell.angle_alpha   90.00
_cell.angle_beta   90.00
_cell.angle_gamma   90.00
#
_symmetry.space_group_name_H-M   'P 1'
#
loop_
_entity.id
_entity.type
_entity.pdbx_description
1 polymer ?
#
loop_
_entity_poly.entity_id
_entity_poly.type
_entity_poly.pdbx_seq_one_letter_code
_entity_poly.pdbx_strand_id
1 'polypeptide(L)'
;MRLLRAVCTAVPRGTRTCSGGTHNEVRLRFAPSPTGFLHLGGLRTALYNYLFAKKHGGSFILRLEDTDRSRLVPGAAEGIEDMLEWAGIPPDESPRRGGPFGPYEQSKRLNLYHEATQTLLESGAAYHCFCTPQRLELLKKEALRNRETPRYDNRCRHLSSAQIQEKLSKNVPFVVRFQLVEGAHSFKDLLFGCIHHDVASIEGDPVILKGDGFPTYHLANVVDDHKMAVSHVLRGEEWLVSTSKHLLLFRALGWQPPSYAHLPLLLNKDGSKLSKRQGDIFIQHYAKSGYLPETLLDIISNCGSGFLGNQMGRTLPELIEQYDLERVGTHSALIDLNYLPEYNRIHLSKRIDNLDSRAELVTKLQTLLQDKYKDMTFNKDYIEKTLILRKGHLCMLTDLLSPDYSYLWVRPSIHLKDLHSLSSEAAEIGSLVVGILQKSQNDTNVETLNKDLKVHLQQLKATKYSVSMKILRRILSGLEAGPSVAEMMVALGPQESIARIHNALSS
;
A
#
# COMPACT_ATOMS: atom_id res chain seq x y z
N MET A 1 -24.36 -44.60 -10.47
CA MET A 1 -23.35 -43.61 -10.86
C MET A 1 -22.21 -43.67 -9.87
N ARG A 2 -21.09 -44.29 -10.24
CA ARG A 2 -19.92 -44.51 -9.38
C ARG A 2 -18.90 -43.40 -9.66
N LEU A 3 -18.54 -42.62 -8.61
CA LEU A 3 -17.47 -41.62 -8.60
C LEU A 3 -16.11 -42.36 -8.67
N LEU A 4 -15.35 -42.13 -9.71
CA LEU A 4 -13.95 -42.48 -9.80
C LEU A 4 -13.12 -41.44 -9.06
N ARG A 5 -12.64 -41.79 -7.88
CA ARG A 5 -11.56 -41.08 -7.17
C ARG A 5 -10.23 -41.47 -7.83
N ALA A 6 -9.58 -40.53 -8.49
CA ALA A 6 -8.20 -40.70 -8.91
C ALA A 6 -7.29 -40.62 -7.68
N VAL A 7 -6.60 -41.73 -7.41
CA VAL A 7 -5.61 -41.85 -6.35
C VAL A 7 -4.30 -41.26 -6.86
N CYS A 8 -3.85 -40.12 -6.28
CA CYS A 8 -2.48 -39.66 -6.43
C CYS A 8 -1.56 -40.59 -5.63
N THR A 9 -0.80 -41.43 -6.30
CA THR A 9 0.23 -42.27 -5.71
C THR A 9 1.37 -41.44 -5.15
N ALA A 10 1.63 -41.59 -3.86
CA ALA A 10 2.76 -41.01 -3.17
C ALA A 10 4.09 -41.58 -3.67
N VAL A 11 4.99 -40.73 -4.09
CA VAL A 11 6.39 -41.07 -4.41
C VAL A 11 7.13 -41.23 -3.07
N PRO A 12 7.92 -42.29 -2.87
CA PRO A 12 8.61 -42.53 -1.61
C PRO A 12 9.74 -41.51 -1.39
N ARG A 13 9.86 -41.04 -0.16
CA ARG A 13 10.97 -40.23 0.34
C ARG A 13 12.28 -41.02 0.31
N GLY A 14 13.06 -40.83 -0.74
CA GLY A 14 14.44 -41.28 -0.78
C GLY A 14 15.33 -40.20 -0.14
N THR A 15 15.90 -40.50 1.01
CA THR A 15 17.01 -39.75 1.62
C THR A 15 18.23 -39.84 0.71
N ARG A 16 18.54 -38.78 -0.02
CA ARG A 16 19.88 -38.57 -0.58
C ARG A 16 20.47 -37.33 0.09
N THR A 17 21.40 -37.56 0.98
CA THR A 17 22.37 -36.59 1.45
C THR A 17 23.27 -36.24 0.27
N CYS A 18 23.10 -35.07 -0.32
CA CYS A 18 24.10 -34.45 -1.17
C CYS A 18 24.64 -33.24 -0.42
N SER A 19 25.83 -33.39 0.10
CA SER A 19 26.71 -32.33 0.60
C SER A 19 27.10 -31.41 -0.58
N GLY A 20 26.94 -30.09 -0.38
CA GLY A 20 27.40 -29.06 -1.31
C GLY A 20 26.24 -28.40 -2.08
N GLY A 21 25.38 -27.66 -1.40
CA GLY A 21 24.32 -26.85 -2.04
C GLY A 21 24.24 -25.53 -1.32
N THR A 22 24.52 -24.46 -2.04
CA THR A 22 24.10 -23.09 -1.73
C THR A 22 22.67 -23.13 -1.17
N HIS A 23 22.48 -22.59 0.04
CA HIS A 23 21.16 -22.25 0.54
C HIS A 23 20.47 -21.43 -0.55
N ASN A 24 19.42 -21.96 -1.18
CA ASN A 24 18.61 -21.20 -2.12
C ASN A 24 17.94 -20.07 -1.33
N GLU A 25 18.56 -18.90 -1.37
CA GLU A 25 18.01 -17.69 -0.77
C GLU A 25 16.60 -17.45 -1.32
N VAL A 26 15.66 -17.14 -0.43
CA VAL A 26 14.29 -16.80 -0.83
C VAL A 26 14.31 -15.42 -1.47
N ARG A 27 13.97 -15.34 -2.76
CA ARG A 27 14.02 -14.10 -3.53
C ARG A 27 12.68 -13.85 -4.21
N LEU A 28 12.07 -12.73 -3.90
CA LEU A 28 10.79 -12.31 -4.46
C LEU A 28 10.94 -10.94 -5.13
N ARG A 29 10.03 -10.67 -6.06
CA ARG A 29 10.04 -9.39 -6.76
C ARG A 29 8.64 -8.77 -6.82
N PHE A 30 8.57 -7.47 -6.61
CA PHE A 30 7.52 -6.61 -7.10
C PHE A 30 7.96 -6.04 -8.44
N ALA A 31 7.15 -6.26 -9.49
CA ALA A 31 7.53 -5.97 -10.87
C ALA A 31 6.47 -5.09 -11.57
N PRO A 32 6.31 -3.84 -11.16
CA PRO A 32 5.33 -2.93 -11.75
C PRO A 32 5.82 -2.34 -13.07
N SER A 33 4.88 -2.12 -14.00
CA SER A 33 5.13 -1.24 -15.14
C SER A 33 4.91 0.22 -14.72
N PRO A 34 5.83 1.15 -14.99
CA PRO A 34 5.70 2.56 -14.59
C PRO A 34 4.74 3.34 -15.53
N THR A 35 3.55 2.78 -15.74
CA THR A 35 2.44 3.36 -16.51
C THR A 35 1.48 4.17 -15.65
N GLY A 36 1.87 4.47 -14.42
CA GLY A 36 1.15 5.25 -13.41
C GLY A 36 1.81 5.10 -12.05
N PHE A 37 1.36 5.93 -11.10
CA PHE A 37 1.86 5.90 -9.73
C PHE A 37 1.37 4.66 -8.95
N LEU A 38 2.02 4.38 -7.83
CA LEU A 38 1.69 3.23 -6.98
C LEU A 38 0.27 3.39 -6.39
N HIS A 39 -0.57 2.39 -6.63
CA HIS A 39 -1.94 2.33 -6.11
C HIS A 39 -2.08 1.25 -5.03
N LEU A 40 -3.20 1.27 -4.27
CA LEU A 40 -3.45 0.34 -3.15
C LEU A 40 -3.29 -1.14 -3.54
N GLY A 41 -3.78 -1.56 -4.72
CA GLY A 41 -3.59 -2.93 -5.20
C GLY A 41 -2.12 -3.28 -5.47
N GLY A 42 -1.35 -2.33 -6.01
CA GLY A 42 0.10 -2.48 -6.20
C GLY A 42 0.83 -2.56 -4.86
N LEU A 43 0.47 -1.70 -3.90
CA LEU A 43 1.04 -1.73 -2.56
C LEU A 43 0.75 -3.07 -1.85
N ARG A 44 -0.45 -3.65 -2.01
CA ARG A 44 -0.77 -4.98 -1.46
C ARG A 44 0.13 -6.06 -2.05
N THR A 45 0.32 -6.05 -3.35
CA THR A 45 1.23 -7.01 -4.01
C THR A 45 2.67 -6.85 -3.51
N ALA A 46 3.16 -5.61 -3.41
CA ALA A 46 4.48 -5.30 -2.86
C ALA A 46 4.61 -5.76 -1.41
N LEU A 47 3.62 -5.45 -0.57
CA LEU A 47 3.59 -5.84 0.85
C LEU A 47 3.69 -7.35 1.01
N TYR A 48 2.90 -8.14 0.30
CA TYR A 48 2.89 -9.60 0.44
C TYR A 48 4.20 -10.23 -0.04
N ASN A 49 4.82 -9.71 -1.10
CA ASN A 49 6.17 -10.09 -1.51
C ASN A 49 7.20 -9.74 -0.42
N TYR A 50 7.12 -8.53 0.15
CA TYR A 50 8.00 -8.07 1.22
C TYR A 50 7.87 -8.94 2.48
N LEU A 51 6.63 -9.18 2.95
CA LEU A 51 6.37 -9.99 4.14
C LEU A 51 6.89 -11.42 3.98
N PHE A 52 6.63 -12.04 2.83
CA PHE A 52 7.13 -13.39 2.55
C PHE A 52 8.67 -13.42 2.50
N ALA A 53 9.29 -12.47 1.80
CA ALA A 53 10.74 -12.38 1.74
C ALA A 53 11.35 -12.23 3.14
N LYS A 54 10.89 -11.24 3.91
CA LYS A 54 11.47 -10.94 5.23
C LYS A 54 11.22 -12.04 6.26
N LYS A 55 10.05 -12.67 6.24
CA LYS A 55 9.76 -13.81 7.12
C LYS A 55 10.73 -15.00 6.90
N HIS A 56 11.20 -15.19 5.67
CA HIS A 56 12.10 -16.27 5.32
C HIS A 56 13.58 -15.83 5.23
N GLY A 57 13.91 -14.62 5.71
CA GLY A 57 15.28 -14.10 5.68
C GLY A 57 15.82 -13.86 4.28
N GLY A 58 14.93 -13.63 3.31
CA GLY A 58 15.25 -13.48 1.90
C GLY A 58 15.23 -12.03 1.41
N SER A 59 15.37 -11.85 0.09
CA SER A 59 15.50 -10.57 -0.59
C SER A 59 14.18 -10.15 -1.27
N PHE A 60 13.79 -8.89 -1.12
CA PHE A 60 12.69 -8.24 -1.81
C PHE A 60 13.22 -7.30 -2.91
N ILE A 61 12.86 -7.57 -4.15
CA ILE A 61 13.40 -6.92 -5.35
C ILE A 61 12.33 -6.01 -5.95
N LEU A 62 12.70 -4.79 -6.34
CA LEU A 62 11.90 -3.95 -7.22
C LEU A 62 12.47 -4.02 -8.64
N ARG A 63 11.69 -4.55 -9.59
CA ARG A 63 12.01 -4.58 -11.01
C ARG A 63 11.01 -3.74 -11.80
N LEU A 64 11.48 -2.73 -12.54
CA LEU A 64 10.63 -1.91 -13.40
C LEU A 64 10.44 -2.55 -14.77
N GLU A 65 9.19 -2.79 -15.15
CA GLU A 65 8.81 -3.36 -16.45
C GLU A 65 8.43 -2.23 -17.42
N ASP A 66 9.45 -1.58 -17.98
CA ASP A 66 9.39 -0.37 -18.80
C ASP A 66 9.58 -0.63 -20.32
N THR A 67 9.30 -1.85 -20.78
CA THR A 67 9.45 -2.26 -22.19
C THR A 67 8.42 -1.66 -23.14
N ASP A 68 7.33 -1.10 -22.63
CA ASP A 68 6.32 -0.38 -23.41
C ASP A 68 6.43 1.12 -23.22
N ARG A 69 7.31 1.73 -24.01
CA ARG A 69 7.63 3.16 -23.93
C ARG A 69 6.43 4.08 -24.17
N SER A 70 5.44 3.62 -24.94
CA SER A 70 4.26 4.43 -25.27
C SER A 70 3.33 4.70 -24.09
N ARG A 71 3.42 3.88 -23.06
CA ARG A 71 2.57 3.97 -21.86
C ARG A 71 3.29 4.47 -20.62
N LEU A 72 4.57 4.79 -20.71
CA LEU A 72 5.33 5.29 -19.57
C LEU A 72 4.83 6.66 -19.11
N VAL A 73 4.70 6.83 -17.80
CA VAL A 73 4.34 8.11 -17.17
C VAL A 73 5.60 8.70 -16.53
N PRO A 74 5.98 9.95 -16.90
CA PRO A 74 7.14 10.62 -16.31
C PRO A 74 7.05 10.67 -14.78
N GLY A 75 8.16 10.36 -14.09
CA GLY A 75 8.23 10.35 -12.62
C GLY A 75 7.54 9.17 -11.93
N ALA A 76 6.89 8.26 -12.69
CA ALA A 76 6.21 7.11 -12.09
C ALA A 76 7.20 6.07 -11.55
N ALA A 77 8.32 5.87 -12.21
CA ALA A 77 9.34 4.91 -11.80
C ALA A 77 9.94 5.29 -10.43
N GLU A 78 10.40 6.53 -10.31
CA GLU A 78 10.92 7.10 -9.07
C GLU A 78 9.84 7.15 -7.99
N GLY A 79 8.62 7.56 -8.37
CA GLY A 79 7.49 7.66 -7.45
C GLY A 79 7.03 6.32 -6.90
N ILE A 80 7.21 5.20 -7.61
CA ILE A 80 6.95 3.85 -7.09
C ILE A 80 7.94 3.53 -5.97
N GLU A 81 9.23 3.74 -6.21
CA GLU A 81 10.29 3.44 -5.22
C GLU A 81 10.16 4.34 -3.99
N ASP A 82 9.92 5.65 -4.19
CA ASP A 82 9.67 6.60 -3.09
C ASP A 82 8.50 6.17 -2.20
N MET A 83 7.42 5.66 -2.79
CA MET A 83 6.25 5.22 -2.02
C MET A 83 6.48 3.89 -1.31
N LEU A 84 7.31 3.01 -1.82
CA LEU A 84 7.72 1.80 -1.10
C LEU A 84 8.61 2.16 0.11
N GLU A 85 9.53 3.10 -0.05
CA GLU A 85 10.35 3.62 1.05
C GLU A 85 9.50 4.33 2.10
N TRP A 86 8.58 5.22 1.67
CA TRP A 86 7.64 5.88 2.56
C TRP A 86 6.77 4.88 3.33
N ALA A 87 6.32 3.80 2.67
CA ALA A 87 5.51 2.75 3.29
C ALA A 87 6.30 1.89 4.30
N GLY A 88 7.62 2.06 4.41
CA GLY A 88 8.47 1.27 5.29
C GLY A 88 8.78 -0.14 4.79
N ILE A 89 8.53 -0.41 3.50
CA ILE A 89 8.85 -1.68 2.82
C ILE A 89 9.85 -1.46 1.68
N PRO A 90 11.04 -0.89 1.98
CA PRO A 90 12.03 -0.60 0.96
C PRO A 90 12.53 -1.90 0.30
N PRO A 91 12.77 -1.91 -1.03
CA PRO A 91 13.39 -3.04 -1.69
C PRO A 91 14.85 -3.21 -1.24
N ASP A 92 15.32 -4.44 -1.18
CA ASP A 92 16.75 -4.73 -0.95
C ASP A 92 17.57 -4.45 -2.21
N GLU A 93 16.97 -4.71 -3.40
CA GLU A 93 17.54 -4.49 -4.71
C GLU A 93 16.55 -3.71 -5.59
N SER A 94 17.04 -2.69 -6.28
CA SER A 94 16.19 -1.82 -7.11
C SER A 94 17.00 -1.03 -8.14
N PRO A 95 16.36 -0.31 -9.06
CA PRO A 95 17.07 0.63 -9.94
C PRO A 95 17.93 1.65 -9.20
N ARG A 96 17.49 2.16 -8.05
CA ARG A 96 18.20 3.16 -7.24
C ARG A 96 19.28 2.53 -6.36
N ARG A 97 18.96 1.41 -5.70
CA ARG A 97 19.85 0.75 -4.75
C ARG A 97 20.92 -0.11 -5.43
N GLY A 98 20.67 -0.54 -6.67
CA GLY A 98 21.48 -1.53 -7.34
C GLY A 98 21.32 -2.92 -6.75
N GLY A 99 22.31 -3.78 -6.97
CA GLY A 99 22.35 -5.16 -6.48
C GLY A 99 23.12 -6.08 -7.44
N PRO A 100 23.29 -7.37 -7.07
CA PRO A 100 24.15 -8.30 -7.81
C PRO A 100 23.61 -8.72 -9.18
N PHE A 101 22.31 -8.54 -9.44
CA PHE A 101 21.61 -8.98 -10.64
C PHE A 101 21.13 -7.83 -11.54
N GLY A 102 21.60 -6.60 -11.26
CA GLY A 102 21.22 -5.41 -12.03
C GLY A 102 21.58 -5.45 -13.51
N PRO A 103 21.12 -4.47 -14.26
CA PRO A 103 20.17 -3.41 -13.89
C PRO A 103 18.75 -3.94 -13.64
N TYR A 104 17.93 -3.19 -12.85
CA TYR A 104 16.57 -3.60 -12.46
C TYR A 104 15.47 -2.89 -13.27
N GLU A 105 15.85 -2.37 -14.44
CA GLU A 105 14.95 -1.80 -15.45
C GLU A 105 15.03 -2.66 -16.70
N GLN A 106 13.91 -3.15 -17.18
CA GLN A 106 13.89 -4.09 -18.32
C GLN A 106 14.44 -3.46 -19.60
N SER A 107 14.20 -2.16 -19.83
CA SER A 107 14.75 -1.45 -20.99
C SER A 107 16.28 -1.46 -21.07
N LYS A 108 16.97 -1.66 -19.95
CA LYS A 108 18.44 -1.75 -19.86
C LYS A 108 18.99 -3.16 -19.99
N ARG A 109 18.13 -4.18 -20.22
CA ARG A 109 18.50 -5.62 -20.23
C ARG A 109 18.29 -6.27 -21.60
N LEU A 110 18.18 -5.51 -22.68
CA LEU A 110 17.80 -5.99 -24.01
C LEU A 110 18.67 -7.14 -24.51
N ASN A 111 19.98 -7.10 -24.21
CA ASN A 111 20.92 -8.15 -24.63
C ASN A 111 20.50 -9.53 -24.11
N LEU A 112 20.05 -9.62 -22.83
CA LEU A 112 19.62 -10.90 -22.23
C LEU A 112 18.38 -11.47 -22.94
N TYR A 113 17.47 -10.60 -23.36
CA TYR A 113 16.27 -11.02 -24.09
C TYR A 113 16.58 -11.47 -25.51
N HIS A 114 17.53 -10.79 -26.18
CA HIS A 114 18.00 -11.18 -27.51
C HIS A 114 18.73 -12.55 -27.47
N GLU A 115 19.61 -12.77 -26.47
CA GLU A 115 20.27 -14.06 -26.27
C GLU A 115 19.26 -15.20 -26.05
N ALA A 116 18.28 -15.00 -25.15
CA ALA A 116 17.22 -15.98 -24.91
C ALA A 116 16.36 -16.21 -26.16
N THR A 117 16.05 -15.16 -26.91
CA THR A 117 15.31 -15.28 -28.18
C THR A 117 16.10 -16.09 -29.22
N GLN A 118 17.39 -15.85 -29.32
CA GLN A 118 18.26 -16.59 -30.23
C GLN A 118 18.30 -18.09 -29.87
N THR A 119 18.45 -18.42 -28.58
CA THR A 119 18.39 -19.80 -28.08
C THR A 119 17.06 -20.48 -28.46
N LEU A 120 15.93 -19.76 -28.33
CA LEU A 120 14.60 -20.29 -28.71
C LEU A 120 14.46 -20.47 -30.21
N LEU A 121 15.06 -19.61 -31.04
CA LEU A 121 15.09 -19.77 -32.50
C LEU A 121 15.94 -20.95 -32.92
N GLU A 122 17.13 -21.13 -32.37
CA GLU A 122 18.04 -22.21 -32.65
C GLU A 122 17.47 -23.59 -32.27
N SER A 123 16.77 -23.67 -31.15
CA SER A 123 16.08 -24.89 -30.71
C SER A 123 14.80 -25.18 -31.46
N GLY A 124 14.32 -24.28 -32.34
CA GLY A 124 13.05 -24.41 -33.02
C GLY A 124 11.82 -24.17 -32.16
N ALA A 125 12.02 -23.76 -30.91
CA ALA A 125 10.91 -23.39 -29.99
C ALA A 125 10.28 -22.02 -30.32
N ALA A 126 10.94 -21.22 -31.15
CA ALA A 126 10.42 -19.95 -31.64
C ALA A 126 10.68 -19.82 -33.17
N TYR A 127 10.01 -18.87 -33.80
CA TYR A 127 10.14 -18.65 -35.24
C TYR A 127 9.86 -17.19 -35.63
N HIS A 128 10.39 -16.79 -36.80
CA HIS A 128 10.14 -15.48 -37.37
C HIS A 128 8.73 -15.37 -37.96
N CYS A 129 7.99 -14.37 -37.59
CA CYS A 129 6.64 -14.11 -38.13
C CYS A 129 6.63 -12.79 -38.91
N PHE A 130 6.32 -12.85 -40.18
CA PHE A 130 6.28 -11.72 -41.12
C PHE A 130 4.85 -11.24 -41.41
N CYS A 131 3.89 -11.58 -40.58
CA CYS A 131 2.51 -11.12 -40.73
C CYS A 131 2.37 -9.64 -40.41
N THR A 132 1.72 -8.89 -41.29
CA THR A 132 1.48 -7.46 -41.11
C THR A 132 0.36 -7.21 -40.09
N PRO A 133 0.34 -6.04 -39.40
CA PRO A 133 -0.73 -5.64 -38.51
C PRO A 133 -2.12 -5.69 -39.19
N GLN A 134 -2.19 -5.29 -40.46
CA GLN A 134 -3.44 -5.29 -41.24
C GLN A 134 -4.00 -6.70 -41.39
N ARG A 135 -3.13 -7.70 -41.68
CA ARG A 135 -3.55 -9.10 -41.76
C ARG A 135 -4.08 -9.60 -40.42
N LEU A 136 -3.39 -9.28 -39.33
CA LEU A 136 -3.81 -9.72 -37.99
C LEU A 136 -5.16 -9.11 -37.60
N GLU A 137 -5.41 -7.87 -37.98
CA GLU A 137 -6.69 -7.20 -37.75
C GLU A 137 -7.83 -7.83 -38.59
N LEU A 138 -7.54 -8.24 -39.81
CA LEU A 138 -8.51 -8.98 -40.65
C LEU A 138 -8.88 -10.32 -40.02
N LEU A 139 -7.90 -11.11 -39.55
CA LEU A 139 -8.14 -12.34 -38.84
C LEU A 139 -9.02 -12.14 -37.59
N LYS A 140 -8.74 -11.10 -36.84
CA LYS A 140 -9.55 -10.74 -35.66
C LYS A 140 -10.99 -10.42 -36.05
N LYS A 141 -11.20 -9.61 -37.08
CA LYS A 141 -12.55 -9.24 -37.55
C LYS A 141 -13.31 -10.46 -38.07
N GLU A 142 -12.63 -11.36 -38.78
CA GLU A 142 -13.23 -12.61 -39.28
C GLU A 142 -13.67 -13.50 -38.13
N ALA A 143 -12.79 -13.76 -37.15
CA ALA A 143 -13.13 -14.56 -35.98
C ALA A 143 -14.34 -13.99 -35.21
N LEU A 144 -14.35 -12.65 -34.99
CA LEU A 144 -15.47 -11.98 -34.32
C LEU A 144 -16.79 -12.11 -35.12
N ARG A 145 -16.75 -12.05 -36.48
CA ARG A 145 -17.90 -12.25 -37.35
C ARG A 145 -18.44 -13.67 -37.22
N ASN A 146 -17.54 -14.64 -37.11
CA ASN A 146 -17.88 -16.04 -36.95
C ASN A 146 -18.23 -16.43 -35.51
N ARG A 147 -18.18 -15.47 -34.53
CA ARG A 147 -18.39 -15.71 -33.10
C ARG A 147 -17.34 -16.65 -32.50
N GLU A 148 -16.14 -16.64 -33.06
CA GLU A 148 -14.98 -17.40 -32.57
C GLU A 148 -14.07 -16.51 -31.73
N THR A 149 -13.25 -17.13 -30.88
CA THR A 149 -12.23 -16.39 -30.14
C THR A 149 -11.11 -15.95 -31.10
N PRO A 150 -10.82 -14.63 -31.21
CA PRO A 150 -9.74 -14.16 -32.05
C PRO A 150 -8.38 -14.73 -31.63
N ARG A 151 -7.73 -15.45 -32.53
CA ARG A 151 -6.38 -15.98 -32.31
C ARG A 151 -5.51 -15.88 -33.58
N TYR A 152 -4.22 -15.91 -33.40
CA TYR A 152 -3.28 -16.00 -34.52
C TYR A 152 -3.32 -17.41 -35.10
N ASP A 153 -3.37 -17.53 -36.43
CA ASP A 153 -3.50 -18.79 -37.17
C ASP A 153 -2.19 -19.59 -37.33
N ASN A 154 -1.11 -19.17 -36.68
CA ASN A 154 0.21 -19.79 -36.68
C ASN A 154 0.84 -19.98 -38.08
N ARG A 155 0.39 -19.22 -39.09
CA ARG A 155 0.77 -19.37 -40.49
C ARG A 155 2.29 -19.42 -40.72
N CYS A 156 3.04 -18.51 -40.04
CA CYS A 156 4.48 -18.42 -40.27
C CYS A 156 5.29 -19.55 -39.61
N ARG A 157 4.67 -20.40 -38.79
CA ARG A 157 5.30 -21.59 -38.19
C ARG A 157 5.81 -22.57 -39.27
N HIS A 158 5.17 -22.60 -40.43
CA HIS A 158 5.44 -23.57 -41.50
C HIS A 158 6.34 -23.01 -42.62
N LEU A 159 6.96 -21.84 -42.43
CA LEU A 159 7.90 -21.29 -43.40
C LEU A 159 9.20 -22.12 -43.41
N SER A 160 9.67 -22.47 -44.63
CA SER A 160 10.98 -23.11 -44.78
C SER A 160 12.13 -22.16 -44.47
N SER A 161 13.29 -22.71 -44.10
CA SER A 161 14.50 -21.91 -43.86
C SER A 161 14.86 -21.02 -45.07
N ALA A 162 14.68 -21.51 -46.29
CA ALA A 162 14.92 -20.71 -47.51
C ALA A 162 13.96 -19.49 -47.60
N GLN A 163 12.67 -19.70 -47.31
CA GLN A 163 11.68 -18.63 -47.30
C GLN A 163 11.96 -17.59 -46.21
N ILE A 164 12.41 -18.04 -45.04
CA ILE A 164 12.81 -17.14 -43.95
C ILE A 164 14.01 -16.29 -44.35
N GLN A 165 15.07 -16.93 -44.90
CA GLN A 165 16.29 -16.23 -45.35
C GLN A 165 16.00 -15.23 -46.49
N GLU A 166 15.15 -15.61 -47.48
CA GLU A 166 14.72 -14.69 -48.49
C GLU A 166 14.05 -13.43 -47.94
N LYS A 167 13.16 -13.62 -46.94
CA LYS A 167 12.46 -12.47 -46.31
C LYS A 167 13.42 -11.60 -45.47
N LEU A 168 14.33 -12.21 -44.74
CA LEU A 168 15.35 -11.51 -43.95
C LEU A 168 16.30 -10.74 -44.86
N SER A 169 16.79 -11.35 -45.98
CA SER A 169 17.66 -10.66 -46.95
C SER A 169 16.99 -9.46 -47.63
N LYS A 170 15.65 -9.49 -47.78
CA LYS A 170 14.84 -8.38 -48.26
C LYS A 170 14.46 -7.36 -47.20
N ASN A 171 14.98 -7.48 -45.96
CA ASN A 171 14.67 -6.64 -44.81
C ASN A 171 13.15 -6.52 -44.52
N VAL A 172 12.38 -7.60 -44.73
CA VAL A 172 10.97 -7.63 -44.40
C VAL A 172 10.81 -7.53 -42.88
N PRO A 173 10.03 -6.56 -42.34
CA PRO A 173 9.78 -6.47 -40.93
C PRO A 173 9.20 -7.76 -40.33
N PHE A 174 9.69 -8.13 -39.16
CA PHE A 174 9.26 -9.37 -38.49
C PHE A 174 9.14 -9.15 -36.98
N VAL A 175 8.44 -10.10 -36.36
CA VAL A 175 8.41 -10.33 -34.89
C VAL A 175 8.82 -11.77 -34.66
N VAL A 176 9.24 -12.10 -33.43
CA VAL A 176 9.49 -13.51 -33.06
C VAL A 176 8.32 -14.01 -32.21
N ARG A 177 7.83 -15.20 -32.59
CA ARG A 177 6.75 -15.90 -31.89
C ARG A 177 7.27 -17.17 -31.23
N PHE A 178 6.75 -17.44 -30.04
CA PHE A 178 6.99 -18.70 -29.34
C PHE A 178 6.00 -19.73 -29.79
N GLN A 179 6.49 -20.94 -30.12
CA GLN A 179 5.67 -22.07 -30.54
C GLN A 179 5.03 -22.75 -29.33
N LEU A 180 3.72 -22.57 -29.17
CA LEU A 180 2.96 -23.27 -28.14
C LEU A 180 2.86 -24.77 -28.44
N VAL A 181 3.04 -25.60 -27.42
CA VAL A 181 2.87 -27.02 -27.48
C VAL A 181 1.42 -27.36 -27.11
N GLU A 182 0.76 -28.16 -27.94
CA GLU A 182 -0.61 -28.64 -27.69
C GLU A 182 -0.65 -29.59 -26.49
N GLY A 183 -1.78 -29.60 -25.82
CA GLY A 183 -2.07 -30.43 -24.65
C GLY A 183 -2.20 -29.64 -23.38
N ALA A 184 -2.92 -30.21 -22.43
CA ALA A 184 -3.13 -29.59 -21.12
C ALA A 184 -1.84 -29.60 -20.30
N HIS A 185 -1.42 -28.41 -19.87
CA HIS A 185 -0.29 -28.22 -18.96
C HIS A 185 -0.80 -27.99 -17.56
N SER A 186 -0.39 -28.85 -16.64
CA SER A 186 -0.72 -28.69 -15.23
C SER A 186 0.45 -28.09 -14.47
N PHE A 187 0.14 -27.19 -13.56
CA PHE A 187 1.09 -26.68 -12.58
C PHE A 187 0.43 -26.50 -11.21
N LYS A 188 1.23 -26.48 -10.18
CA LYS A 188 0.76 -26.22 -8.82
C LYS A 188 0.97 -24.74 -8.48
N ASP A 189 -0.12 -24.02 -8.31
CA ASP A 189 -0.13 -22.71 -7.68
C ASP A 189 -0.20 -22.88 -6.16
N LEU A 190 0.54 -22.05 -5.41
CA LEU A 190 0.60 -22.17 -3.95
C LEU A 190 -0.72 -21.80 -3.26
N LEU A 191 -1.58 -21.00 -3.92
CA LEU A 191 -2.88 -20.59 -3.39
C LEU A 191 -4.03 -21.34 -4.04
N PHE A 192 -4.07 -21.38 -5.37
CA PHE A 192 -5.17 -21.98 -6.13
C PHE A 192 -5.03 -23.49 -6.32
N GLY A 193 -3.92 -24.11 -5.89
CA GLY A 193 -3.69 -25.54 -6.04
C GLY A 193 -3.34 -25.95 -7.46
N CYS A 194 -3.82 -27.13 -7.89
CA CYS A 194 -3.51 -27.65 -9.22
C CYS A 194 -4.36 -26.94 -10.30
N ILE A 195 -3.70 -26.27 -11.23
CA ILE A 195 -4.28 -25.57 -12.38
C ILE A 195 -4.01 -26.39 -13.64
N HIS A 196 -5.05 -26.61 -14.43
CA HIS A 196 -4.99 -27.28 -15.72
C HIS A 196 -5.40 -26.30 -16.81
N HIS A 197 -4.50 -26.01 -17.73
CA HIS A 197 -4.76 -25.05 -18.79
C HIS A 197 -4.10 -25.45 -20.10
N ASP A 198 -4.90 -25.61 -21.16
CA ASP A 198 -4.40 -25.82 -22.51
C ASP A 198 -4.37 -24.48 -23.25
N VAL A 199 -3.23 -23.81 -23.13
CA VAL A 199 -3.05 -22.48 -23.72
C VAL A 199 -3.02 -22.54 -25.27
N ALA A 200 -2.53 -23.63 -25.87
CA ALA A 200 -2.40 -23.75 -27.31
C ALA A 200 -3.77 -23.92 -28.01
N SER A 201 -4.76 -24.53 -27.32
CA SER A 201 -6.12 -24.65 -27.86
C SER A 201 -6.88 -23.31 -27.87
N ILE A 202 -6.54 -22.38 -26.96
CA ILE A 202 -7.26 -21.12 -26.77
C ILE A 202 -6.58 -19.97 -27.50
N GLU A 203 -5.24 -19.91 -27.45
CA GLU A 203 -4.43 -18.81 -28.00
C GLU A 203 -3.59 -19.32 -29.19
N GLY A 204 -3.30 -18.44 -30.15
CA GLY A 204 -2.23 -18.68 -31.13
C GLY A 204 -0.87 -18.37 -30.55
N ASP A 205 0.20 -18.73 -31.25
CA ASP A 205 1.57 -18.53 -30.84
C ASP A 205 1.84 -17.04 -30.44
N PRO A 206 2.22 -16.77 -29.20
CA PRO A 206 2.39 -15.39 -28.73
C PRO A 206 3.67 -14.76 -29.30
N VAL A 207 3.63 -13.46 -29.53
CA VAL A 207 4.84 -12.69 -29.80
C VAL A 207 5.68 -12.63 -28.52
N ILE A 208 6.97 -12.94 -28.64
CA ILE A 208 7.93 -12.83 -27.53
C ILE A 208 8.91 -11.68 -27.75
N LEU A 209 9.30 -11.39 -29.01
CA LEU A 209 10.11 -10.24 -29.37
C LEU A 209 9.39 -9.40 -30.42
N LYS A 210 9.25 -8.10 -30.16
CA LYS A 210 8.58 -7.13 -31.03
C LYS A 210 9.49 -6.69 -32.17
N GLY A 211 8.90 -6.08 -33.21
CA GLY A 211 9.64 -5.55 -34.35
C GLY A 211 10.57 -4.37 -34.03
N ASP A 212 10.42 -3.73 -32.87
CA ASP A 212 11.29 -2.70 -32.35
C ASP A 212 12.48 -3.26 -31.53
N GLY A 213 12.61 -4.58 -31.45
CA GLY A 213 13.66 -5.27 -30.70
C GLY A 213 13.39 -5.41 -29.19
N PHE A 214 12.28 -4.86 -28.69
CA PHE A 214 11.89 -5.03 -27.28
C PHE A 214 11.14 -6.33 -27.06
N PRO A 215 11.34 -7.01 -25.90
CA PRO A 215 10.58 -8.19 -25.56
C PRO A 215 9.13 -7.84 -25.23
N THR A 216 8.24 -8.82 -25.35
CA THR A 216 6.94 -8.74 -24.69
C THR A 216 7.08 -9.13 -23.21
N TYR A 217 6.06 -8.83 -22.40
CA TYR A 217 5.98 -9.21 -20.99
C TYR A 217 6.35 -10.68 -20.75
N HIS A 218 5.87 -11.60 -21.58
CA HIS A 218 6.08 -13.04 -21.37
C HIS A 218 7.56 -13.43 -21.41
N LEU A 219 8.31 -12.95 -22.38
CA LEU A 219 9.74 -13.26 -22.47
C LEU A 219 10.54 -12.51 -21.38
N ALA A 220 10.30 -11.21 -21.22
CA ALA A 220 11.04 -10.39 -20.27
C ALA A 220 10.89 -10.91 -18.83
N ASN A 221 9.66 -11.26 -18.44
CA ASN A 221 9.36 -11.80 -17.12
C ASN A 221 10.13 -13.10 -16.84
N VAL A 222 10.10 -14.06 -17.79
CA VAL A 222 10.78 -15.36 -17.65
C VAL A 222 12.30 -15.20 -17.58
N VAL A 223 12.87 -14.41 -18.48
CA VAL A 223 14.34 -14.18 -18.53
C VAL A 223 14.81 -13.50 -17.23
N ASP A 224 14.08 -12.48 -16.79
CA ASP A 224 14.49 -11.75 -15.58
C ASP A 224 14.29 -12.57 -14.31
N ASP A 225 13.19 -13.30 -14.18
CA ASP A 225 12.96 -14.16 -13.03
C ASP A 225 14.06 -15.22 -12.91
N HIS A 226 14.54 -15.78 -14.04
CA HIS A 226 15.68 -16.67 -14.04
C HIS A 226 17.01 -15.96 -13.72
N LYS A 227 17.32 -14.88 -14.42
CA LYS A 227 18.62 -14.17 -14.30
C LYS A 227 18.77 -13.44 -12.97
N MET A 228 17.67 -13.10 -12.28
CA MET A 228 17.66 -12.52 -10.93
C MET A 228 17.50 -13.57 -9.83
N ALA A 229 17.54 -14.87 -10.19
CA ALA A 229 17.40 -16.00 -9.27
C ALA A 229 16.11 -15.90 -8.40
N VAL A 230 15.01 -15.44 -8.98
CA VAL A 230 13.71 -15.35 -8.30
C VAL A 230 13.23 -16.75 -7.95
N SER A 231 12.98 -17.00 -6.67
CA SER A 231 12.52 -18.30 -6.15
C SER A 231 11.00 -18.42 -6.11
N HIS A 232 10.34 -17.30 -5.81
CA HIS A 232 8.87 -17.24 -5.69
C HIS A 232 8.31 -16.02 -6.42
N VAL A 233 7.18 -16.21 -7.09
CA VAL A 233 6.46 -15.19 -7.84
C VAL A 233 5.09 -15.01 -7.22
N LEU A 234 4.92 -13.96 -6.39
CA LEU A 234 3.62 -13.52 -5.90
C LEU A 234 3.16 -12.36 -6.78
N ARG A 235 2.01 -12.52 -7.47
CA ARG A 235 1.47 -11.52 -8.40
C ARG A 235 -0.06 -11.58 -8.47
N GLY A 236 -0.70 -10.61 -9.11
CA GLY A 236 -2.17 -10.60 -9.27
C GLY A 236 -2.71 -11.79 -10.07
N GLU A 237 -3.90 -12.25 -9.71
CA GLU A 237 -4.56 -13.42 -10.33
C GLU A 237 -4.86 -13.25 -11.83
N GLU A 238 -4.90 -12.01 -12.33
CA GLU A 238 -5.05 -11.72 -13.75
C GLU A 238 -3.96 -12.35 -14.64
N TRP A 239 -2.82 -12.70 -14.03
CA TRP A 239 -1.70 -13.35 -14.69
C TRP A 239 -1.72 -14.88 -14.61
N LEU A 240 -2.70 -15.47 -13.92
CA LEU A 240 -2.81 -16.92 -13.73
C LEU A 240 -2.81 -17.67 -15.05
N VAL A 241 -3.63 -17.21 -16.01
CA VAL A 241 -3.69 -17.80 -17.38
C VAL A 241 -2.36 -17.72 -18.13
N SER A 242 -1.52 -16.70 -17.85
CA SER A 242 -0.22 -16.54 -18.51
C SER A 242 0.85 -17.46 -17.96
N THR A 243 0.64 -18.05 -16.79
CA THR A 243 1.63 -18.90 -16.12
C THR A 243 1.98 -20.13 -16.95
N SER A 244 1.01 -20.75 -17.62
CA SER A 244 1.27 -21.89 -18.52
C SER A 244 2.25 -21.53 -19.64
N LYS A 245 2.13 -20.33 -20.24
CA LYS A 245 3.06 -19.82 -21.25
C LYS A 245 4.47 -19.60 -20.68
N HIS A 246 4.54 -19.04 -19.47
CA HIS A 246 5.83 -18.82 -18.79
C HIS A 246 6.53 -20.14 -18.49
N LEU A 247 5.80 -21.15 -18.00
CA LEU A 247 6.35 -22.49 -17.75
C LEU A 247 6.85 -23.19 -19.01
N LEU A 248 6.14 -23.01 -20.13
CA LEU A 248 6.59 -23.52 -21.44
C LEU A 248 7.88 -22.81 -21.89
N LEU A 249 7.99 -21.48 -21.69
CA LEU A 249 9.22 -20.73 -21.97
C LEU A 249 10.39 -21.18 -21.09
N PHE A 250 10.18 -21.36 -19.77
CA PHE A 250 11.21 -21.90 -18.86
C PHE A 250 11.69 -23.26 -19.35
N ARG A 251 10.77 -24.14 -19.71
CA ARG A 251 11.08 -25.49 -20.23
C ARG A 251 11.87 -25.43 -21.54
N ALA A 252 11.47 -24.57 -22.47
CA ALA A 252 12.14 -24.43 -23.77
C ALA A 252 13.54 -23.86 -23.65
N LEU A 253 13.80 -23.04 -22.64
CA LEU A 253 15.11 -22.49 -22.30
C LEU A 253 15.95 -23.42 -21.41
N GLY A 254 15.40 -24.55 -20.96
CA GLY A 254 16.08 -25.49 -20.06
C GLY A 254 16.24 -24.96 -18.63
N TRP A 255 15.44 -24.00 -18.22
CA TRP A 255 15.53 -23.36 -16.90
C TRP A 255 14.48 -23.92 -15.93
N GLN A 256 14.83 -23.89 -14.64
CA GLN A 256 13.87 -24.24 -13.58
C GLN A 256 12.98 -23.03 -13.28
N PRO A 257 11.65 -23.21 -13.28
CA PRO A 257 10.73 -22.13 -12.96
C PRO A 257 10.69 -21.87 -11.44
N PRO A 258 10.34 -20.63 -11.04
CA PRO A 258 10.02 -20.32 -9.64
C PRO A 258 8.69 -20.95 -9.20
N SER A 259 8.43 -20.95 -7.89
CA SER A 259 7.11 -21.26 -7.35
C SER A 259 6.14 -20.08 -7.56
N TYR A 260 4.91 -20.35 -7.93
CA TYR A 260 3.90 -19.32 -8.23
C TYR A 260 2.80 -19.26 -7.17
N ALA A 261 2.42 -18.05 -6.78
CA ALA A 261 1.23 -17.76 -5.98
C ALA A 261 0.48 -16.57 -6.61
N HIS A 262 -0.78 -16.77 -6.96
CA HIS A 262 -1.59 -15.70 -7.54
C HIS A 262 -2.51 -15.07 -6.50
N LEU A 263 -2.33 -13.79 -6.24
CA LEU A 263 -3.09 -13.03 -5.25
C LEU A 263 -4.42 -12.57 -5.85
N PRO A 264 -5.56 -12.83 -5.19
CA PRO A 264 -6.86 -12.37 -5.68
C PRO A 264 -6.94 -10.85 -5.70
N LEU A 265 -7.86 -10.31 -6.53
CA LEU A 265 -8.03 -8.86 -6.71
C LEU A 265 -8.41 -8.16 -5.41
N LEU A 266 -7.95 -6.92 -5.26
CA LEU A 266 -8.45 -5.98 -4.27
C LEU A 266 -9.56 -5.13 -4.90
N LEU A 267 -10.74 -5.17 -4.30
CA LEU A 267 -11.95 -4.49 -4.78
C LEU A 267 -12.43 -3.48 -3.73
N ASN A 268 -13.23 -2.51 -4.15
CA ASN A 268 -13.97 -1.66 -3.24
C ASN A 268 -14.99 -2.47 -2.43
N LYS A 269 -15.52 -1.89 -1.35
CA LYS A 269 -16.56 -2.51 -0.50
C LYS A 269 -17.81 -2.95 -1.28
N ASP A 270 -18.16 -2.24 -2.35
CA ASP A 270 -19.29 -2.54 -3.23
C ASP A 270 -18.97 -3.62 -4.30
N GLY A 271 -17.78 -4.22 -4.27
CA GLY A 271 -17.31 -5.20 -5.24
C GLY A 271 -16.83 -4.61 -6.57
N SER A 272 -16.86 -3.30 -6.75
CA SER A 272 -16.31 -2.64 -7.92
C SER A 272 -14.78 -2.64 -7.91
N LYS A 273 -14.17 -2.62 -9.10
CA LYS A 273 -12.69 -2.51 -9.20
C LYS A 273 -12.23 -1.14 -8.67
N LEU A 274 -11.13 -1.15 -7.93
CA LEU A 274 -10.42 0.09 -7.59
C LEU A 274 -10.09 0.83 -8.89
N SER A 275 -10.67 2.02 -9.09
CA SER A 275 -10.55 2.75 -10.35
C SER A 275 -9.76 4.04 -10.17
N LYS A 276 -8.91 4.37 -11.16
CA LYS A 276 -8.13 5.62 -11.21
C LYS A 276 -8.99 6.89 -11.21
N ARG A 277 -10.30 6.78 -11.54
CA ARG A 277 -11.23 7.92 -11.59
C ARG A 277 -11.61 8.47 -10.22
N GLN A 278 -11.42 7.70 -9.16
CA GLN A 278 -11.77 8.09 -7.78
C GLN A 278 -10.65 8.87 -7.07
N GLY A 279 -9.51 9.15 -7.73
CA GLY A 279 -8.40 9.96 -7.17
C GLY A 279 -7.67 9.35 -5.97
N ASP A 280 -8.40 8.68 -5.11
CA ASP A 280 -8.00 8.22 -3.78
C ASP A 280 -7.31 6.85 -3.75
N ILE A 281 -6.98 6.28 -4.92
CA ILE A 281 -6.33 4.96 -4.98
C ILE A 281 -4.80 5.03 -4.93
N PHE A 282 -4.22 6.20 -5.17
CA PHE A 282 -2.76 6.39 -5.21
C PHE A 282 -2.18 6.63 -3.83
N ILE A 283 -1.07 5.96 -3.53
CA ILE A 283 -0.41 6.04 -2.22
C ILE A 283 0.04 7.45 -1.88
N GLN A 284 0.51 8.22 -2.89
CA GLN A 284 0.89 9.62 -2.71
C GLN A 284 -0.24 10.50 -2.17
N HIS A 285 -1.50 10.19 -2.50
CA HIS A 285 -2.64 10.93 -1.96
C HIS A 285 -2.72 10.79 -0.44
N TYR A 286 -2.64 9.57 0.07
CA TYR A 286 -2.68 9.31 1.51
C TYR A 286 -1.50 9.91 2.26
N ALA A 287 -0.29 9.79 1.69
CA ALA A 287 0.91 10.40 2.25
C ALA A 287 0.77 11.92 2.39
N LYS A 288 0.29 12.60 1.33
CA LYS A 288 0.03 14.05 1.32
C LYS A 288 -1.10 14.46 2.26
N SER A 289 -2.12 13.62 2.41
CA SER A 289 -3.22 13.84 3.34
C SER A 289 -2.83 13.65 4.81
N GLY A 290 -1.60 13.17 5.08
CA GLY A 290 -1.06 13.04 6.43
C GLY A 290 -1.33 11.70 7.10
N TYR A 291 -1.84 10.71 6.37
CA TYR A 291 -1.94 9.33 6.87
C TYR A 291 -0.57 8.73 7.13
N LEU A 292 -0.49 7.88 8.14
CA LEU A 292 0.72 7.15 8.47
C LEU A 292 0.90 5.94 7.54
N PRO A 293 2.13 5.60 7.16
CA PRO A 293 2.38 4.43 6.31
C PRO A 293 1.86 3.13 6.92
N GLU A 294 2.02 2.94 8.22
CA GLU A 294 1.53 1.76 8.94
C GLU A 294 0.02 1.57 8.81
N THR A 295 -0.71 2.68 8.71
CA THR A 295 -2.16 2.68 8.52
C THR A 295 -2.56 1.97 7.22
N LEU A 296 -1.84 2.26 6.13
CA LEU A 296 -2.13 1.63 4.83
C LEU A 296 -1.70 0.16 4.81
N LEU A 297 -0.56 -0.18 5.41
CA LEU A 297 -0.12 -1.57 5.49
C LEU A 297 -1.10 -2.41 6.32
N ASP A 298 -1.57 -1.87 7.44
CA ASP A 298 -2.48 -2.55 8.35
C ASP A 298 -3.87 -2.76 7.73
N ILE A 299 -4.50 -1.74 7.16
CA ILE A 299 -5.81 -1.90 6.51
C ILE A 299 -5.73 -2.88 5.33
N ILE A 300 -4.67 -2.83 4.53
CA ILE A 300 -4.45 -3.75 3.41
C ILE A 300 -4.26 -5.19 3.91
N SER A 301 -3.52 -5.40 5.00
CA SER A 301 -3.29 -6.73 5.59
C SER A 301 -4.58 -7.36 6.13
N ASN A 302 -5.52 -6.54 6.59
CA ASN A 302 -6.83 -6.98 7.05
C ASN A 302 -7.83 -7.25 5.89
N CYS A 303 -7.47 -6.86 4.65
CA CYS A 303 -8.24 -7.16 3.46
C CYS A 303 -7.69 -8.41 2.75
N GLY A 304 -8.31 -9.55 2.85
CA GLY A 304 -7.94 -10.71 2.03
C GLY A 304 -7.00 -11.72 2.69
N SER A 305 -6.88 -11.66 4.00
CA SER A 305 -6.23 -12.70 4.81
C SER A 305 -4.70 -12.81 4.67
N GLY A 306 -4.14 -13.96 5.01
CA GLY A 306 -2.70 -14.14 5.21
C GLY A 306 -2.32 -14.03 6.69
N PHE A 307 -3.32 -13.88 7.57
CA PHE A 307 -3.16 -13.71 9.01
C PHE A 307 -4.20 -14.49 9.79
N LEU A 308 -3.95 -14.72 11.07
CA LEU A 308 -4.91 -15.34 11.98
C LEU A 308 -5.90 -14.27 12.48
N GLY A 309 -7.03 -14.11 11.78
CA GLY A 309 -8.07 -13.14 12.11
C GLY A 309 -7.73 -11.70 11.76
N ASN A 310 -8.73 -10.83 11.86
CA ASN A 310 -8.59 -9.41 11.64
C ASN A 310 -8.23 -8.70 12.94
N GLN A 311 -7.18 -7.91 12.93
CA GLN A 311 -6.71 -7.15 14.08
C GLN A 311 -6.20 -5.80 13.60
N MET A 312 -6.73 -4.71 14.13
CA MET A 312 -6.22 -3.37 13.87
C MET A 312 -4.99 -3.07 14.72
N GLY A 313 -4.07 -2.32 14.16
CA GLY A 313 -2.89 -1.83 14.87
C GLY A 313 -1.67 -2.74 14.75
N ARG A 314 -1.63 -3.71 13.82
CA ARG A 314 -0.41 -4.49 13.58
C ARG A 314 0.72 -3.61 13.08
N THR A 315 1.86 -3.71 13.73
CA THR A 315 3.12 -3.10 13.29
C THR A 315 3.76 -3.93 12.19
N LEU A 316 4.68 -3.35 11.42
CA LEU A 316 5.37 -4.09 10.35
C LEU A 316 6.12 -5.35 10.85
N PRO A 317 6.84 -5.33 11.99
CA PRO A 317 7.42 -6.56 12.55
C PRO A 317 6.38 -7.63 12.86
N GLU A 318 5.23 -7.26 13.46
CA GLU A 318 4.13 -8.19 13.73
C GLU A 318 3.52 -8.75 12.43
N LEU A 319 3.41 -7.91 11.38
CA LEU A 319 2.96 -8.36 10.07
C LEU A 319 3.92 -9.38 9.46
N ILE A 320 5.23 -9.18 9.56
CA ILE A 320 6.25 -10.13 9.06
C ILE A 320 6.15 -11.47 9.81
N GLU A 321 6.08 -11.42 11.14
CA GLU A 321 6.03 -12.61 11.98
C GLU A 321 4.76 -13.44 11.75
N GLN A 322 3.59 -12.76 11.70
CA GLN A 322 2.28 -13.41 11.64
C GLN A 322 1.86 -13.81 10.22
N TYR A 323 2.50 -13.25 9.18
CA TYR A 323 2.12 -13.53 7.79
C TYR A 323 2.29 -15.01 7.45
N ASP A 324 1.28 -15.59 6.81
CA ASP A 324 1.27 -16.96 6.34
C ASP A 324 0.59 -17.04 4.97
N LEU A 325 1.36 -17.41 3.95
CA LEU A 325 0.86 -17.49 2.58
C LEU A 325 -0.30 -18.48 2.44
N GLU A 326 -0.27 -19.61 3.17
CA GLU A 326 -1.32 -20.63 3.12
C GLU A 326 -2.68 -20.12 3.64
N ARG A 327 -2.68 -19.02 4.40
CA ARG A 327 -3.87 -18.36 4.93
C ARG A 327 -4.44 -17.30 3.99
N VAL A 328 -3.77 -17.00 2.87
CA VAL A 328 -4.29 -16.06 1.88
C VAL A 328 -5.49 -16.70 1.18
N GLY A 329 -6.64 -16.04 1.23
CA GLY A 329 -7.86 -16.52 0.57
C GLY A 329 -7.76 -16.46 -0.95
N THR A 330 -8.57 -17.28 -1.63
CA THR A 330 -8.63 -17.36 -3.10
C THR A 330 -9.75 -16.49 -3.71
N HIS A 331 -10.51 -15.79 -2.86
CA HIS A 331 -11.57 -14.88 -3.29
C HIS A 331 -11.08 -13.43 -3.26
N SER A 332 -11.66 -12.59 -4.13
CA SER A 332 -11.36 -11.15 -4.14
C SER A 332 -11.53 -10.52 -2.77
N ALA A 333 -10.57 -9.69 -2.39
CA ALA A 333 -10.55 -8.99 -1.10
C ALA A 333 -11.30 -7.66 -1.21
N LEU A 334 -12.16 -7.36 -0.24
CA LEU A 334 -12.89 -6.10 -0.18
C LEU A 334 -12.20 -5.14 0.79
N ILE A 335 -11.97 -3.89 0.37
CA ILE A 335 -11.43 -2.82 1.22
C ILE A 335 -12.52 -1.80 1.53
N ASP A 336 -12.68 -1.48 2.83
CA ASP A 336 -13.54 -0.39 3.28
C ASP A 336 -12.69 0.76 3.82
N LEU A 337 -12.47 1.76 2.99
CA LEU A 337 -11.66 2.93 3.34
C LEU A 337 -12.32 3.85 4.39
N ASN A 338 -13.58 3.66 4.72
CA ASN A 338 -14.24 4.40 5.79
C ASN A 338 -13.60 4.14 7.18
N TYR A 339 -12.95 3.00 7.35
CA TYR A 339 -12.21 2.67 8.58
C TYR A 339 -10.79 3.29 8.63
N LEU A 340 -10.32 3.92 7.56
CA LEU A 340 -8.96 4.46 7.49
C LEU A 340 -8.63 5.45 8.62
N PRO A 341 -9.54 6.39 9.00
CA PRO A 341 -9.28 7.28 10.14
C PRO A 341 -9.09 6.52 11.46
N GLU A 342 -9.82 5.44 11.68
CA GLU A 342 -9.71 4.63 12.89
C GLU A 342 -8.38 3.86 12.94
N TYR A 343 -7.97 3.25 11.83
CA TYR A 343 -6.62 2.66 11.72
C TYR A 343 -5.53 3.69 12.01
N ASN A 344 -5.67 4.90 11.45
CA ASN A 344 -4.69 5.96 11.65
C ASN A 344 -4.64 6.43 13.10
N ARG A 345 -5.78 6.56 13.78
CA ARG A 345 -5.89 6.89 15.20
C ARG A 345 -5.11 5.90 16.07
N ILE A 346 -5.24 4.60 15.78
CA ILE A 346 -4.54 3.55 16.52
C ILE A 346 -3.03 3.64 16.32
N HIS A 347 -2.57 3.78 15.08
CA HIS A 347 -1.14 3.90 14.78
C HIS A 347 -0.53 5.21 15.27
N LEU A 348 -1.27 6.32 15.17
CA LEU A 348 -0.86 7.61 15.74
C LEU A 348 -0.71 7.52 17.27
N SER A 349 -1.63 6.84 17.95
CA SER A 349 -1.54 6.59 19.39
C SER A 349 -0.28 5.79 19.74
N LYS A 350 0.03 4.74 19.00
CA LYS A 350 1.26 3.94 19.18
C LYS A 350 2.53 4.76 18.96
N ARG A 351 2.55 5.62 17.93
CA ARG A 351 3.68 6.53 17.68
C ARG A 351 3.85 7.56 18.80
N ILE A 352 2.74 8.05 19.37
CA ILE A 352 2.80 8.97 20.52
C ILE A 352 3.33 8.26 21.78
N ASP A 353 3.05 6.97 21.96
CA ASP A 353 3.54 6.20 23.12
C ASP A 353 5.05 5.88 23.01
N ASN A 354 5.59 5.78 21.82
CA ASN A 354 7.02 5.55 21.61
C ASN A 354 7.80 6.90 21.65
N LEU A 355 8.88 6.96 22.41
CA LEU A 355 9.64 8.18 22.64
C LEU A 355 10.23 8.79 21.36
N ASP A 356 10.86 7.96 20.52
CA ASP A 356 11.57 8.44 19.32
C ASP A 356 10.57 8.99 18.28
N SER A 357 9.54 8.21 17.96
CA SER A 357 8.51 8.65 17.01
C SER A 357 7.67 9.80 17.53
N ARG A 358 7.48 9.92 18.85
CA ARG A 358 6.83 11.09 19.47
C ARG A 358 7.66 12.36 19.25
N ALA A 359 8.97 12.31 19.41
CA ALA A 359 9.85 13.46 19.15
C ALA A 359 9.76 13.94 17.68
N GLU A 360 9.65 13.00 16.72
CA GLU A 360 9.40 13.33 15.32
C GLU A 360 8.04 14.02 15.14
N LEU A 361 6.97 13.49 15.76
CA LEU A 361 5.63 14.07 15.70
C LEU A 361 5.59 15.47 16.31
N VAL A 362 6.29 15.71 17.43
CA VAL A 362 6.43 17.03 18.05
C VAL A 362 7.07 18.02 17.08
N THR A 363 8.16 17.63 16.44
CA THR A 363 8.86 18.49 15.48
C THR A 363 7.99 18.78 14.26
N LYS A 364 7.30 17.77 13.72
CA LYS A 364 6.37 17.92 12.59
C LYS A 364 5.20 18.85 12.97
N LEU A 365 4.59 18.68 14.15
CA LEU A 365 3.49 19.51 14.60
C LEU A 365 3.95 20.95 14.85
N GLN A 366 5.14 21.15 15.40
CA GLN A 366 5.72 22.50 15.59
C GLN A 366 5.86 23.24 14.26
N THR A 367 6.36 22.56 13.20
CA THR A 367 6.45 23.15 11.85
C THR A 367 5.06 23.53 11.32
N LEU A 368 4.09 22.62 11.42
CA LEU A 368 2.72 22.88 10.96
C LEU A 368 2.05 24.04 11.71
N LEU A 369 2.31 24.17 13.01
CA LEU A 369 1.81 25.28 13.83
C LEU A 369 2.47 26.61 13.43
N GLN A 370 3.79 26.62 13.18
CA GLN A 370 4.50 27.80 12.71
C GLN A 370 4.01 28.26 11.32
N ASP A 371 3.74 27.31 10.41
CA ASP A 371 3.19 27.65 9.10
C ASP A 371 1.80 28.28 9.20
N LYS A 372 0.97 27.80 10.14
CA LYS A 372 -0.38 28.32 10.36
C LYS A 372 -0.40 29.63 11.15
N TYR A 373 0.43 29.76 12.18
CA TYR A 373 0.48 30.88 13.12
C TYR A 373 1.85 31.55 13.06
N LYS A 374 2.13 32.24 11.97
CA LYS A 374 3.47 32.77 11.57
C LYS A 374 4.20 33.59 12.64
N ASP A 375 3.45 34.34 13.47
CA ASP A 375 4.00 35.26 14.45
C ASP A 375 4.11 34.66 15.86
N MET A 376 3.89 33.36 16.02
CA MET A 376 3.89 32.68 17.31
C MET A 376 5.00 31.64 17.40
N THR A 377 5.58 31.51 18.58
CA THR A 377 6.54 30.45 18.92
C THR A 377 5.87 29.42 19.83
N PHE A 378 6.11 28.13 19.56
CA PHE A 378 5.51 27.03 20.31
C PHE A 378 6.58 26.22 21.02
N ASN A 379 6.43 26.05 22.34
CA ASN A 379 7.32 25.23 23.13
C ASN A 379 7.10 23.75 22.85
N LYS A 380 8.19 23.00 22.61
CA LYS A 380 8.15 21.57 22.33
C LYS A 380 7.54 20.74 23.46
N ASP A 381 7.85 21.08 24.73
CA ASP A 381 7.32 20.35 25.88
C ASP A 381 5.80 20.51 26.00
N TYR A 382 5.27 21.69 25.65
CA TYR A 382 3.83 21.92 25.60
C TYR A 382 3.16 21.14 24.45
N ILE A 383 3.80 21.08 23.27
CA ILE A 383 3.33 20.29 22.13
C ILE A 383 3.31 18.82 22.52
N GLU A 384 4.39 18.31 23.13
CA GLU A 384 4.50 16.92 23.57
C GLU A 384 3.40 16.56 24.58
N LYS A 385 3.23 17.39 25.61
CA LYS A 385 2.15 17.25 26.60
C LYS A 385 0.78 17.19 25.91
N THR A 386 0.55 18.07 24.95
CA THR A 386 -0.72 18.13 24.21
C THR A 386 -0.96 16.85 23.40
N LEU A 387 0.05 16.32 22.72
CA LEU A 387 -0.02 15.06 22.00
C LEU A 387 -0.38 13.90 22.92
N ILE A 388 0.27 13.79 24.06
CA ILE A 388 0.02 12.73 25.05
C ILE A 388 -1.42 12.81 25.57
N LEU A 389 -1.89 14.02 25.92
CA LEU A 389 -3.24 14.21 26.43
C LEU A 389 -4.35 13.94 25.39
N ARG A 390 -4.05 14.09 24.10
CA ARG A 390 -5.02 13.97 23.01
C ARG A 390 -4.89 12.71 22.18
N LYS A 391 -3.91 11.85 22.45
CA LYS A 391 -3.60 10.67 21.61
C LYS A 391 -4.81 9.82 21.24
N GLY A 392 -5.72 9.57 22.17
CA GLY A 392 -6.91 8.76 21.93
C GLY A 392 -8.00 9.38 21.08
N HIS A 393 -7.92 10.67 20.80
CA HIS A 393 -8.94 11.48 20.12
C HIS A 393 -8.50 11.96 18.72
N LEU A 394 -7.23 11.79 18.35
CA LEU A 394 -6.67 12.27 17.10
C LEU A 394 -6.70 11.17 16.04
N CYS A 395 -7.43 11.40 14.97
CA CYS A 395 -7.33 10.58 13.77
C CYS A 395 -6.14 10.98 12.91
N MET A 396 -5.82 12.27 12.87
CA MET A 396 -4.71 12.85 12.12
C MET A 396 -3.92 13.82 13.01
N LEU A 397 -2.63 13.97 12.76
CA LEU A 397 -1.83 14.99 13.43
C LEU A 397 -2.37 16.41 13.16
N THR A 398 -2.90 16.62 11.96
CA THR A 398 -3.51 17.88 11.50
C THR A 398 -4.82 18.21 12.20
N ASP A 399 -5.47 17.28 12.89
CA ASP A 399 -6.68 17.55 13.68
C ASP A 399 -6.42 18.65 14.72
N LEU A 400 -5.20 18.66 15.30
CA LEU A 400 -4.77 19.69 16.24
C LEU A 400 -4.67 21.10 15.65
N LEU A 401 -4.75 21.20 14.32
CA LEU A 401 -4.81 22.48 13.60
C LEU A 401 -6.27 22.91 13.30
N SER A 402 -7.25 22.05 13.57
CA SER A 402 -8.67 22.38 13.33
C SER A 402 -9.16 23.51 14.24
N PRO A 403 -10.26 24.18 13.88
CA PRO A 403 -10.86 25.20 14.73
C PRO A 403 -11.19 24.70 16.15
N ASP A 404 -11.59 23.43 16.28
CA ASP A 404 -11.96 22.80 17.55
C ASP A 404 -10.81 22.72 18.56
N TYR A 405 -9.58 22.69 18.07
CA TYR A 405 -8.36 22.66 18.88
C TYR A 405 -7.57 23.98 18.85
N SER A 406 -8.08 25.03 18.17
CA SER A 406 -7.39 26.33 18.06
C SER A 406 -7.07 26.95 19.41
N TYR A 407 -7.92 26.71 20.40
CA TYR A 407 -7.74 27.21 21.77
C TYR A 407 -6.45 26.70 22.45
N LEU A 408 -5.90 25.57 22.03
CA LEU A 408 -4.63 25.07 22.56
C LEU A 408 -3.46 26.00 22.19
N TRP A 409 -3.58 26.72 21.09
CA TRP A 409 -2.51 27.51 20.49
C TRP A 409 -2.72 29.00 20.60
N VAL A 410 -3.98 29.48 20.58
CA VAL A 410 -4.33 30.89 20.59
C VAL A 410 -5.35 31.16 21.70
N ARG A 411 -5.16 32.28 22.41
CA ARG A 411 -6.14 32.73 23.38
C ARG A 411 -7.38 33.28 22.69
N PRO A 412 -8.57 32.89 23.12
CA PRO A 412 -9.81 33.44 22.58
C PRO A 412 -9.99 34.89 23.03
N SER A 413 -10.58 35.72 22.17
CA SER A 413 -10.99 37.09 22.54
C SER A 413 -12.44 37.05 23.04
N ILE A 414 -12.63 37.01 24.34
CA ILE A 414 -13.95 36.94 24.98
C ILE A 414 -14.04 38.08 25.98
N HIS A 415 -15.16 38.82 25.94
CA HIS A 415 -15.43 39.96 26.85
C HIS A 415 -16.50 39.59 27.87
N LEU A 416 -16.41 40.20 29.05
CA LEU A 416 -17.34 39.98 30.15
C LEU A 416 -18.81 40.24 29.74
N LYS A 417 -19.04 41.23 28.88
CA LYS A 417 -20.36 41.55 28.33
C LYS A 417 -21.02 40.37 27.61
N ASP A 418 -20.23 39.59 26.90
CA ASP A 418 -20.71 38.41 26.17
C ASP A 418 -21.13 37.28 27.13
N LEU A 419 -20.43 37.20 28.28
CA LEU A 419 -20.68 36.21 29.32
C LEU A 419 -21.92 36.58 30.15
N HIS A 420 -22.13 37.87 30.40
CA HIS A 420 -23.32 38.37 31.10
C HIS A 420 -24.61 38.04 30.39
N SER A 421 -24.62 37.87 29.08
CA SER A 421 -25.80 37.40 28.32
C SER A 421 -26.21 35.98 28.74
N LEU A 422 -25.30 35.18 29.32
CA LEU A 422 -25.54 33.80 29.78
C LEU A 422 -25.90 33.78 31.28
N SER A 423 -25.24 34.56 32.10
CA SER A 423 -25.53 34.69 33.53
C SER A 423 -24.91 35.97 34.13
N SER A 424 -25.64 36.63 35.02
CA SER A 424 -25.14 37.76 35.83
C SER A 424 -24.02 37.35 36.80
N GLU A 425 -23.94 36.07 37.16
CA GLU A 425 -22.89 35.49 38.04
C GLU A 425 -21.58 35.09 37.29
N ALA A 426 -21.41 35.50 36.02
CA ALA A 426 -20.24 35.11 35.23
C ALA A 426 -18.90 35.46 35.86
N ALA A 427 -18.80 36.63 36.51
CA ALA A 427 -17.58 37.05 37.21
C ALA A 427 -17.31 36.21 38.48
N GLU A 428 -18.38 35.85 39.21
CA GLU A 428 -18.28 35.01 40.40
C GLU A 428 -17.85 33.58 40.04
N ILE A 429 -18.39 33.01 38.95
CA ILE A 429 -18.00 31.71 38.39
C ILE A 429 -16.49 31.71 38.09
N GLY A 430 -15.97 32.72 37.41
CA GLY A 430 -14.57 32.83 37.08
C GLY A 430 -13.69 32.90 38.34
N SER A 431 -14.08 33.75 39.34
CA SER A 431 -13.34 33.92 40.59
C SER A 431 -13.27 32.63 41.42
N LEU A 432 -14.40 31.88 41.49
CA LEU A 432 -14.43 30.59 42.18
C LEU A 432 -13.47 29.58 41.52
N VAL A 433 -13.48 29.50 40.18
CA VAL A 433 -12.60 28.57 39.43
C VAL A 433 -11.13 28.96 39.57
N VAL A 434 -10.78 30.23 39.57
CA VAL A 434 -9.41 30.71 39.88
C VAL A 434 -8.98 30.21 41.26
N GLY A 435 -9.85 30.33 42.29
CA GLY A 435 -9.56 29.82 43.63
C GLY A 435 -9.35 28.29 43.68
N ILE A 436 -10.08 27.53 42.88
CA ILE A 436 -9.88 26.07 42.73
C ILE A 436 -8.52 25.77 42.09
N LEU A 437 -8.21 26.44 40.97
CA LEU A 437 -6.96 26.22 40.22
C LEU A 437 -5.71 26.65 41.03
N GLN A 438 -5.80 27.68 41.86
CA GLN A 438 -4.71 28.13 42.74
C GLN A 438 -4.42 27.12 43.86
N LYS A 439 -5.44 26.43 44.37
CA LYS A 439 -5.30 25.37 45.38
C LYS A 439 -4.79 24.04 44.81
N SER A 440 -5.06 23.77 43.56
CA SER A 440 -4.62 22.58 42.84
C SER A 440 -3.16 22.74 42.40
N GLN A 441 -2.21 22.42 43.29
CA GLN A 441 -0.79 22.36 42.90
C GLN A 441 -0.61 21.27 41.83
N ASN A 442 0.20 21.51 40.81
CA ASN A 442 0.80 20.76 39.70
C ASN A 442 0.30 19.33 39.32
N ASP A 443 -0.58 18.71 40.07
CA ASP A 443 -1.05 17.32 39.90
C ASP A 443 -2.57 17.21 39.61
N THR A 444 -3.09 18.13 38.83
CA THR A 444 -4.52 18.21 38.52
C THR A 444 -4.91 17.18 37.46
N ASN A 445 -5.55 16.11 37.85
CA ASN A 445 -6.18 15.19 36.88
C ASN A 445 -7.61 15.64 36.55
N VAL A 446 -8.13 15.16 35.42
CA VAL A 446 -9.47 15.51 34.89
C VAL A 446 -10.60 15.13 35.88
N GLU A 447 -10.50 13.99 36.56
CA GLU A 447 -11.53 13.48 37.47
C GLU A 447 -11.65 14.33 38.72
N THR A 448 -10.50 14.67 39.36
CA THR A 448 -10.44 15.52 40.56
C THR A 448 -10.99 16.88 40.25
N LEU A 449 -10.54 17.49 39.13
CA LEU A 449 -11.00 18.80 38.72
C LEU A 449 -12.48 18.85 38.41
N ASN A 450 -13.03 17.83 37.73
CA ASN A 450 -14.47 17.73 37.50
C ASN A 450 -15.28 17.67 38.80
N LYS A 451 -14.79 16.92 39.79
CA LYS A 451 -15.42 16.81 41.12
C LYS A 451 -15.44 18.14 41.83
N ASP A 452 -14.29 18.84 41.86
CA ASP A 452 -14.16 20.14 42.52
C ASP A 452 -15.02 21.23 41.87
N LEU A 453 -15.00 21.28 40.52
CA LEU A 453 -15.86 22.18 39.75
C LEU A 453 -17.34 21.91 40.06
N LYS A 454 -17.77 20.64 40.12
CA LYS A 454 -19.15 20.31 40.43
C LYS A 454 -19.56 20.74 41.84
N VAL A 455 -18.75 20.46 42.83
CA VAL A 455 -19.03 20.80 44.25
C VAL A 455 -19.15 22.31 44.44
N HIS A 456 -18.23 23.09 43.89
CA HIS A 456 -18.21 24.55 44.13
C HIS A 456 -19.24 25.30 43.25
N LEU A 457 -19.40 24.90 41.97
CA LEU A 457 -20.32 25.60 41.08
C LEU A 457 -21.80 25.28 41.32
N GLN A 458 -22.13 24.13 41.96
CA GLN A 458 -23.50 23.83 42.36
C GLN A 458 -23.99 24.67 43.54
N GLN A 459 -23.11 25.40 44.24
CA GLN A 459 -23.48 26.27 45.34
C GLN A 459 -24.01 27.63 44.86
N LEU A 460 -23.84 27.97 43.56
CA LEU A 460 -24.36 29.20 42.97
C LEU A 460 -25.89 29.16 42.94
N LYS A 461 -26.52 30.29 43.33
CA LYS A 461 -27.99 30.35 43.52
C LYS A 461 -28.74 30.66 42.25
N ALA A 462 -28.18 31.49 41.37
CA ALA A 462 -28.86 31.98 40.17
C ALA A 462 -28.46 31.21 38.88
N THR A 463 -27.34 30.49 38.90
CA THR A 463 -26.81 29.84 37.68
C THR A 463 -26.76 28.33 37.81
N LYS A 464 -27.38 27.65 36.85
CA LYS A 464 -27.32 26.19 36.76
C LYS A 464 -25.89 25.76 36.38
N TYR A 465 -25.42 24.63 36.94
CA TYR A 465 -24.10 24.05 36.65
C TYR A 465 -23.80 23.93 35.15
N SER A 466 -24.77 23.55 34.34
CA SER A 466 -24.61 23.45 32.87
C SER A 466 -24.30 24.81 32.22
N VAL A 467 -24.84 25.90 32.74
CA VAL A 467 -24.59 27.25 32.24
C VAL A 467 -23.19 27.70 32.68
N SER A 468 -22.79 27.42 33.93
CA SER A 468 -21.42 27.69 34.41
C SER A 468 -20.37 26.99 33.55
N MET A 469 -20.61 25.71 33.16
CA MET A 469 -19.72 24.99 32.29
C MET A 469 -19.68 25.56 30.86
N LYS A 470 -20.80 26.13 30.36
CA LYS A 470 -20.82 26.86 29.08
C LYS A 470 -19.99 28.13 29.14
N ILE A 471 -20.12 28.91 30.21
CA ILE A 471 -19.35 30.13 30.43
C ILE A 471 -17.85 29.81 30.45
N LEU A 472 -17.45 28.86 31.27
CA LEU A 472 -16.04 28.41 31.34
C LEU A 472 -15.49 27.91 30.02
N ARG A 473 -16.27 27.17 29.26
CA ARG A 473 -15.86 26.72 27.94
C ARG A 473 -15.61 27.89 26.99
N ARG A 474 -16.51 28.87 26.96
CA ARG A 474 -16.32 30.11 26.18
C ARG A 474 -15.05 30.84 26.59
N ILE A 475 -14.82 31.04 27.90
CA ILE A 475 -13.63 31.70 28.43
C ILE A 475 -12.36 30.98 27.98
N LEU A 476 -12.32 29.64 28.09
CA LEU A 476 -11.13 28.88 27.82
C LEU A 476 -10.84 28.68 26.33
N SER A 477 -11.87 28.52 25.50
CA SER A 477 -11.71 28.13 24.13
C SER A 477 -12.40 29.01 23.09
N GLY A 478 -13.33 29.87 23.47
CA GLY A 478 -14.19 30.60 22.55
C GLY A 478 -15.29 29.75 21.90
N LEU A 479 -15.34 28.45 22.21
CA LEU A 479 -16.23 27.48 21.55
C LEU A 479 -17.53 27.30 22.37
N GLU A 480 -18.60 26.92 21.64
CA GLU A 480 -19.88 26.53 22.27
C GLU A 480 -19.92 25.04 22.63
N ALA A 481 -19.27 24.21 21.84
CA ALA A 481 -19.14 22.76 22.03
C ALA A 481 -17.65 22.34 21.90
N GLY A 482 -17.30 21.18 22.42
CA GLY A 482 -15.92 20.69 22.39
C GLY A 482 -15.58 19.80 23.58
N PRO A 483 -14.29 19.58 23.89
CA PRO A 483 -13.86 18.79 25.03
C PRO A 483 -14.45 19.28 26.35
N SER A 484 -14.38 18.44 27.39
CA SER A 484 -14.84 18.86 28.72
C SER A 484 -14.00 20.04 29.27
N VAL A 485 -14.63 20.89 30.09
CA VAL A 485 -13.95 22.04 30.66
C VAL A 485 -12.71 21.62 31.47
N ALA A 486 -12.80 20.54 32.24
CA ALA A 486 -11.69 20.02 33.00
C ALA A 486 -10.54 19.52 32.09
N GLU A 487 -10.86 18.84 30.97
CA GLU A 487 -9.84 18.44 30.00
C GLU A 487 -9.14 19.65 29.36
N MET A 488 -9.90 20.72 29.06
CA MET A 488 -9.32 21.98 28.57
C MET A 488 -8.36 22.58 29.59
N MET A 489 -8.77 22.64 30.86
CA MET A 489 -7.93 23.20 31.95
C MET A 489 -6.66 22.39 32.18
N VAL A 490 -6.75 21.05 32.12
CA VAL A 490 -5.58 20.18 32.26
C VAL A 490 -4.63 20.34 31.05
N ALA A 491 -5.18 20.48 29.84
CA ALA A 491 -4.37 20.69 28.63
C ALA A 491 -3.65 22.05 28.65
N LEU A 492 -4.36 23.13 28.99
CA LEU A 492 -3.81 24.50 29.11
C LEU A 492 -2.85 24.65 30.30
N GLY A 493 -3.11 23.90 31.35
CA GLY A 493 -2.46 24.05 32.64
C GLY A 493 -3.12 25.16 33.50
N PRO A 494 -2.86 25.16 34.84
CA PRO A 494 -3.50 26.07 35.77
C PRO A 494 -3.21 27.54 35.45
N GLN A 495 -1.95 27.88 35.18
CA GLN A 495 -1.51 29.26 34.93
C GLN A 495 -2.18 29.89 33.72
N GLU A 496 -2.21 29.17 32.57
CA GLU A 496 -2.85 29.65 31.35
C GLU A 496 -4.37 29.73 31.51
N SER A 497 -4.98 28.78 32.21
CA SER A 497 -6.42 28.78 32.48
C SER A 497 -6.80 30.01 33.36
N ILE A 498 -6.04 30.30 34.41
CA ILE A 498 -6.22 31.49 35.25
C ILE A 498 -6.05 32.75 34.42
N ALA A 499 -5.00 32.83 33.59
CA ALA A 499 -4.75 34.02 32.76
C ALA A 499 -5.92 34.28 31.78
N ARG A 500 -6.51 33.27 31.19
CA ARG A 500 -7.70 33.38 30.29
C ARG A 500 -8.93 33.87 31.07
N ILE A 501 -9.15 33.33 32.27
CA ILE A 501 -10.26 33.75 33.10
C ILE A 501 -10.09 35.25 33.48
N HIS A 502 -8.91 35.64 33.92
CA HIS A 502 -8.65 37.06 34.26
C HIS A 502 -8.83 37.98 33.05
N ASN A 503 -8.31 37.63 31.89
CA ASN A 503 -8.49 38.42 30.68
C ASN A 503 -9.97 38.59 30.30
N ALA A 504 -10.77 37.53 30.38
CA ALA A 504 -12.19 37.58 30.05
C ALA A 504 -13.02 38.37 31.08
N LEU A 505 -12.57 38.44 32.33
CA LEU A 505 -13.24 39.22 33.40
C LEU A 505 -12.84 40.69 33.43
N SER A 506 -11.64 41.03 32.91
CA SER A 506 -11.11 42.40 32.90
C SER A 506 -11.47 43.20 31.66
N SER A 507 -12.02 42.55 30.65
CA SER A 507 -12.44 43.10 29.34
C SER A 507 -13.97 43.22 29.25
#